data_48f501f1e33ef034fe6aae04a134312e
#
_entry.id   48f501f1e33ef034fe6aae04a134312e
#
_cell.length_a   1.000
_cell.length_b   1.000
_cell.length_c   1.000
_cell.angle_alpha   90.00
_cell.angle_beta   90.00
_cell.angle_gamma   90.00
#
_symmetry.space_group_name_H-M   'P 1'
#
loop_
_entity.id
_entity.type
_entity.pdbx_description
1 polymer ?
#
loop_
_entity_poly.entity_id
_entity_poly.type
_entity_poly.pdbx_seq_one_letter_code
_entity_poly.pdbx_strand_id
1 'polypeptide(L)'
;MGLREFAGLKRDDQRLDPFALARFAKLLVATFAEIEPYLTPETRAHLIGDGKDKWSGGAASQTLPDGRKLIILNPTHGKNRQNATLMEEICHVFLGHKPSRLAIKKRGKNGETIARDYNEAIEEEAYSTGAAALAPYTALLRMVNDGKTSQEIARHFDVSRALVEYRIKVSRLWDAYKEKVFQGD
;
A
#
# COMPACT_ATOMS: atom_id res chain seq x y z
N MET A 1 13.27 -3.83 15.28
CA MET A 1 13.40 -2.57 14.53
C MET A 1 12.19 -2.43 13.62
N GLY A 2 11.39 -1.38 13.83
CA GLY A 2 10.16 -1.16 13.05
C GLY A 2 10.44 -0.44 11.72
N LEU A 3 9.47 -0.47 10.79
CA LEU A 3 9.58 0.18 9.47
C LEU A 3 9.93 1.67 9.56
N ARG A 4 9.39 2.39 10.54
CA ARG A 4 9.66 3.82 10.76
C ARG A 4 11.08 4.09 11.26
N GLU A 5 11.59 3.25 12.16
CA GLU A 5 12.99 3.30 12.61
C GLU A 5 13.96 2.98 11.48
N PHE A 6 13.61 1.97 10.65
CA PHE A 6 14.37 1.61 9.46
C PHE A 6 14.43 2.78 8.45
N ALA A 7 13.35 3.56 8.34
CA ALA A 7 13.31 4.79 7.55
C ALA A 7 14.03 5.99 8.22
N GLY A 8 14.64 5.81 9.39
CA GLY A 8 15.35 6.86 10.12
C GLY A 8 14.45 7.89 10.80
N LEU A 9 13.15 7.60 10.94
CA LEU A 9 12.20 8.51 11.58
C LEU A 9 12.34 8.44 13.10
N LYS A 10 12.57 9.60 13.72
CA LYS A 10 12.79 9.71 15.18
C LYS A 10 11.50 10.00 15.95
N ARG A 11 10.52 10.61 15.30
CA ARG A 11 9.24 10.98 15.89
C ARG A 11 8.10 10.25 15.17
N ASP A 12 7.06 9.93 15.91
CA ASP A 12 5.89 9.22 15.42
C ASP A 12 4.96 10.07 14.53
N ASP A 13 5.05 11.40 14.65
CA ASP A 13 4.29 12.35 13.85
C ASP A 13 4.95 12.73 12.52
N GLN A 14 6.19 12.29 12.27
CA GLN A 14 6.86 12.52 10.98
C GLN A 14 6.19 11.70 9.88
N ARG A 15 6.07 12.30 8.69
CA ARG A 15 5.57 11.62 7.50
C ARG A 15 6.56 10.54 7.06
N LEU A 16 6.06 9.35 6.73
CA LEU A 16 6.83 8.30 6.09
C LEU A 16 6.68 8.43 4.57
N ASP A 17 7.81 8.44 3.86
CA ASP A 17 7.84 8.38 2.39
C ASP A 17 8.09 6.93 1.94
N PRO A 18 7.08 6.23 1.37
CA PRO A 18 7.25 4.87 0.90
C PRO A 18 8.27 4.73 -0.23
N PHE A 19 8.42 5.75 -1.09
CA PHE A 19 9.39 5.72 -2.19
C PHE A 19 10.84 5.79 -1.68
N ALA A 20 11.09 6.62 -0.66
CA ALA A 20 12.38 6.63 0.00
C ALA A 20 12.66 5.30 0.70
N LEU A 21 11.66 4.74 1.40
CA LEU A 21 11.78 3.46 2.10
C LEU A 21 12.02 2.27 1.14
N ALA A 22 11.39 2.27 -0.04
CA ALA A 22 11.56 1.22 -1.05
C ALA A 22 13.02 1.01 -1.45
N ARG A 23 13.81 2.09 -1.51
CA ARG A 23 15.26 2.02 -1.82
C ARG A 23 16.02 1.17 -0.82
N PHE A 24 15.71 1.29 0.47
CA PHE A 24 16.32 0.48 1.53
C PHE A 24 15.81 -0.95 1.54
N ALA A 25 14.56 -1.17 1.12
CA ALA A 25 13.95 -2.49 1.02
C ALA A 25 14.40 -3.30 -0.21
N LYS A 26 15.40 -2.82 -0.97
CA LYS A 26 15.86 -3.42 -2.24
C LYS A 26 14.72 -3.57 -3.26
N LEU A 27 13.84 -2.58 -3.32
CA LEU A 27 12.79 -2.49 -4.30
C LEU A 27 13.13 -1.42 -5.35
N LEU A 28 12.98 -1.76 -6.62
CA LEU A 28 13.02 -0.83 -7.73
C LEU A 28 11.58 -0.50 -8.12
N VAL A 29 11.15 0.70 -7.80
CA VAL A 29 9.84 1.18 -8.23
C VAL A 29 9.99 1.80 -9.60
N ALA A 30 9.47 1.13 -10.63
CA ALA A 30 9.46 1.66 -11.99
C ALA A 30 8.15 2.40 -12.25
N THR A 31 8.27 3.51 -12.96
CA THR A 31 7.11 4.21 -13.51
C THR A 31 6.50 3.42 -14.66
N PHE A 32 5.22 3.65 -14.95
CA PHE A 32 4.59 2.98 -16.07
C PHE A 32 5.27 3.35 -17.41
N ALA A 33 5.72 4.60 -17.56
CA ALA A 33 6.43 5.06 -18.75
C ALA A 33 7.74 4.31 -19.00
N GLU A 34 8.44 3.88 -17.95
CA GLU A 34 9.68 3.10 -18.07
C GLU A 34 9.43 1.67 -18.54
N ILE A 35 8.27 1.08 -18.21
CA ILE A 35 7.93 -0.29 -18.61
C ILE A 35 7.10 -0.36 -19.89
N GLU A 36 6.38 0.71 -20.24
CA GLU A 36 5.48 0.78 -21.39
C GLU A 36 6.11 0.31 -22.71
N PRO A 37 7.38 0.66 -23.04
CA PRO A 37 8.05 0.19 -24.25
C PRO A 37 8.22 -1.32 -24.37
N TYR A 38 8.13 -2.03 -23.25
CA TYR A 38 8.29 -3.49 -23.18
C TYR A 38 6.96 -4.24 -23.15
N LEU A 39 5.84 -3.51 -23.13
CA LEU A 39 4.50 -4.10 -23.12
C LEU A 39 3.98 -4.30 -24.54
N THR A 40 3.22 -5.38 -24.76
CA THR A 40 2.45 -5.51 -25.99
C THR A 40 1.33 -4.46 -26.01
N PRO A 41 0.86 -4.01 -27.21
CA PRO A 41 -0.24 -3.06 -27.31
C PRO A 41 -1.50 -3.53 -26.57
N GLU A 42 -1.80 -4.83 -26.60
CA GLU A 42 -2.95 -5.44 -25.92
C GLU A 42 -2.79 -5.36 -24.39
N THR A 43 -1.60 -5.71 -23.87
CA THR A 43 -1.29 -5.62 -22.43
C THR A 43 -1.36 -4.19 -21.95
N ARG A 44 -0.80 -3.24 -22.74
CA ARG A 44 -0.89 -1.81 -22.43
C ARG A 44 -2.35 -1.34 -22.37
N ALA A 45 -3.13 -1.64 -23.42
CA ALA A 45 -4.53 -1.24 -23.49
C ALA A 45 -5.35 -1.82 -22.32
N HIS A 46 -5.06 -3.06 -21.91
CA HIS A 46 -5.71 -3.67 -20.75
C HIS A 46 -5.32 -2.96 -19.45
N LEU A 47 -4.04 -2.72 -19.18
CA LEU A 47 -3.55 -2.18 -17.91
C LEU A 47 -4.03 -0.74 -17.65
N ILE A 48 -4.11 0.12 -18.67
CA ILE A 48 -4.50 1.53 -18.51
C ILE A 48 -5.88 1.86 -19.09
N GLY A 49 -6.53 0.88 -19.74
CA GLY A 49 -7.87 0.95 -20.28
C GLY A 49 -8.89 0.17 -19.44
N ASP A 50 -9.48 -0.86 -20.01
CA ASP A 50 -10.58 -1.63 -19.41
C ASP A 50 -10.18 -2.35 -18.09
N GLY A 51 -8.92 -2.65 -17.92
CA GLY A 51 -8.39 -3.31 -16.72
C GLY A 51 -7.86 -2.37 -15.66
N LYS A 52 -7.86 -1.06 -15.89
CA LYS A 52 -7.21 -0.07 -15.00
C LYS A 52 -7.65 -0.13 -13.55
N ASP A 53 -8.90 -0.48 -13.28
CA ASP A 53 -9.45 -0.54 -11.94
C ASP A 53 -9.27 -1.92 -11.27
N LYS A 54 -8.70 -2.89 -12.00
CA LYS A 54 -8.52 -4.28 -11.54
C LYS A 54 -7.16 -4.55 -10.90
N TRP A 55 -6.27 -3.56 -10.88
CA TRP A 55 -4.96 -3.67 -10.27
C TRP A 55 -4.52 -2.35 -9.63
N SER A 56 -3.71 -2.41 -8.59
CA SER A 56 -3.17 -1.22 -7.91
C SER A 56 -1.66 -1.14 -8.03
N GLY A 57 -0.99 -2.25 -7.98
CA GLY A 57 0.44 -2.43 -8.17
C GLY A 57 0.74 -3.90 -8.37
N GLY A 58 2.01 -4.20 -8.57
CA GLY A 58 2.48 -5.56 -8.68
C GLY A 58 3.98 -5.65 -8.55
N ALA A 59 4.44 -6.70 -7.88
CA ALA A 59 5.85 -7.05 -7.78
C ALA A 59 6.21 -8.10 -8.83
N ALA A 60 7.36 -7.96 -9.46
CA ALA A 60 7.89 -9.00 -10.31
C ALA A 60 8.15 -10.28 -9.50
N SER A 61 7.79 -11.42 -10.09
CA SER A 61 8.00 -12.74 -9.45
C SER A 61 9.47 -13.11 -9.31
N GLN A 62 10.32 -12.54 -10.15
CA GLN A 62 11.75 -12.75 -10.15
C GLN A 62 12.48 -11.49 -9.72
N THR A 63 13.61 -11.66 -9.04
CA THR A 63 14.52 -10.56 -8.74
C THR A 63 15.34 -10.18 -9.97
N LEU A 64 15.67 -8.91 -10.07
CA LEU A 64 16.62 -8.41 -11.05
C LEU A 64 18.02 -8.98 -10.77
N PRO A 65 18.96 -8.93 -11.76
CA PRO A 65 20.32 -9.42 -11.58
C PRO A 65 21.08 -8.81 -10.39
N ASP A 66 20.71 -7.59 -9.98
CA ASP A 66 21.28 -6.89 -8.83
C ASP A 66 20.59 -7.24 -7.49
N GLY A 67 19.68 -8.22 -7.49
CA GLY A 67 18.95 -8.70 -6.32
C GLY A 67 17.76 -7.83 -5.89
N ARG A 68 17.44 -6.76 -6.63
CA ARG A 68 16.25 -5.94 -6.36
C ARG A 68 14.97 -6.59 -6.93
N LYS A 69 13.84 -6.32 -6.34
CA LYS A 69 12.52 -6.64 -6.91
C LYS A 69 11.96 -5.42 -7.63
N LEU A 70 11.43 -5.64 -8.82
CA LEU A 70 10.72 -4.61 -9.57
C LEU A 70 9.28 -4.50 -9.04
N ILE A 71 8.89 -3.28 -8.70
CA ILE A 71 7.51 -2.90 -8.36
C ILE A 71 7.01 -1.96 -9.45
N ILE A 72 5.79 -2.21 -9.89
CA ILE A 72 5.09 -1.36 -10.84
C ILE A 72 3.80 -0.89 -10.18
N LEU A 73 3.56 0.41 -10.19
CA LEU A 73 2.33 1.01 -9.65
C LEU A 73 1.41 1.43 -10.77
N ASN A 74 0.10 1.30 -10.53
CA ASN A 74 -0.90 1.74 -11.48
C ASN A 74 -0.86 3.26 -11.66
N PRO A 75 -0.54 3.77 -12.86
CA PRO A 75 -0.37 5.20 -13.11
C PRO A 75 -1.69 5.97 -13.08
N THR A 76 -2.83 5.28 -13.21
CA THR A 76 -4.16 5.91 -13.20
C THR A 76 -4.64 6.21 -11.77
N HIS A 77 -3.96 5.66 -10.76
CA HIS A 77 -4.28 5.89 -9.36
C HIS A 77 -3.64 7.18 -8.84
N GLY A 78 -4.38 7.91 -8.00
CA GLY A 78 -3.85 9.08 -7.31
C GLY A 78 -2.72 8.73 -6.33
N LYS A 79 -1.88 9.72 -6.00
CA LYS A 79 -0.67 9.60 -5.17
C LYS A 79 -0.90 8.82 -3.87
N ASN A 80 -1.97 9.15 -3.14
CA ASN A 80 -2.25 8.49 -1.85
C ASN A 80 -2.50 6.98 -1.99
N ARG A 81 -3.14 6.56 -3.09
CA ARG A 81 -3.36 5.15 -3.38
C ARG A 81 -2.06 4.47 -3.80
N GLN A 82 -1.24 5.12 -4.60
CA GLN A 82 0.08 4.60 -4.96
C GLN A 82 0.99 4.47 -3.74
N ASN A 83 0.99 5.45 -2.83
CA ASN A 83 1.72 5.38 -1.56
C ASN A 83 1.28 4.17 -0.71
N ALA A 84 -0.03 3.96 -0.57
CA ALA A 84 -0.57 2.83 0.20
C ALA A 84 -0.19 1.49 -0.44
N THR A 85 -0.35 1.36 -1.76
CA THR A 85 0.02 0.16 -2.51
C THR A 85 1.52 -0.13 -2.39
N LEU A 86 2.37 0.88 -2.56
CA LEU A 86 3.82 0.69 -2.42
C LEU A 86 4.18 0.27 -0.99
N MET A 87 3.52 0.85 0.01
CA MET A 87 3.75 0.48 1.40
C MET A 87 3.36 -0.97 1.70
N GLU A 88 2.27 -1.46 1.11
CA GLU A 88 1.84 -2.85 1.16
C GLU A 88 2.88 -3.79 0.56
N GLU A 89 3.39 -3.48 -0.64
CA GLU A 89 4.48 -4.25 -1.29
C GLU A 89 5.78 -4.26 -0.45
N ILE A 90 6.13 -3.13 0.18
CA ILE A 90 7.25 -3.06 1.12
C ILE A 90 7.00 -3.99 2.33
N CYS A 91 5.77 -4.01 2.86
CA CYS A 91 5.43 -4.87 3.98
C CYS A 91 5.50 -6.35 3.63
N HIS A 92 5.09 -6.76 2.44
CA HIS A 92 5.29 -8.14 1.99
C HIS A 92 6.77 -8.56 2.04
N VAL A 93 7.68 -7.68 1.62
CA VAL A 93 9.12 -7.96 1.68
C VAL A 93 9.62 -7.96 3.12
N PHE A 94 9.21 -6.99 3.92
CA PHE A 94 9.67 -6.80 5.29
C PHE A 94 9.21 -7.93 6.23
N LEU A 95 7.99 -8.43 6.03
CA LEU A 95 7.41 -9.55 6.77
C LEU A 95 7.86 -10.92 6.26
N GLY A 96 8.62 -10.96 5.15
CA GLY A 96 9.09 -12.20 4.55
C GLY A 96 7.97 -13.00 3.89
N HIS A 97 6.90 -12.36 3.47
CA HIS A 97 5.83 -13.00 2.73
C HIS A 97 6.36 -13.59 1.43
N LYS A 98 6.03 -14.82 1.16
CA LYS A 98 6.35 -15.45 -0.12
C LYS A 98 5.47 -14.80 -1.20
N PRO A 99 6.06 -14.48 -2.38
CA PRO A 99 5.25 -13.98 -3.49
C PRO A 99 4.09 -14.93 -3.74
N SER A 100 2.87 -14.41 -3.81
CA SER A 100 1.73 -15.20 -4.25
C SER A 100 2.05 -15.73 -5.64
N ARG A 101 2.27 -17.03 -5.77
CA ARG A 101 2.43 -17.63 -7.09
C ARG A 101 1.10 -17.44 -7.78
N LEU A 102 1.12 -16.82 -8.96
CA LEU A 102 0.03 -17.00 -9.91
C LEU A 102 -0.08 -18.51 -10.13
N ALA A 103 -0.98 -19.15 -9.41
CA ALA A 103 -1.36 -20.49 -9.72
C ALA A 103 -2.10 -20.42 -11.07
N ILE A 104 -1.35 -20.55 -12.15
CA ILE A 104 -1.94 -20.92 -13.44
C ILE A 104 -2.47 -22.33 -13.22
N LYS A 105 -3.63 -22.44 -12.58
CA LYS A 105 -4.38 -23.68 -12.65
C LYS A 105 -4.71 -23.89 -14.11
N LYS A 106 -4.31 -25.07 -14.61
CA LYS A 106 -4.58 -25.57 -15.95
C LYS A 106 -5.90 -25.01 -16.46
N ARG A 107 -5.88 -24.50 -17.69
CA ARG A 107 -7.07 -24.09 -18.44
C ARG A 107 -8.21 -25.08 -18.16
N GLY A 108 -9.25 -24.61 -17.51
CA GLY A 108 -10.53 -25.30 -17.50
C GLY A 108 -10.98 -25.48 -18.96
N LYS A 109 -11.86 -26.41 -19.23
CA LYS A 109 -12.37 -26.70 -20.57
C LYS A 109 -12.93 -25.46 -21.31
N ASN A 110 -13.14 -24.36 -20.60
CA ASN A 110 -13.70 -23.10 -21.11
C ASN A 110 -12.70 -21.92 -21.15
N GLY A 111 -11.41 -22.15 -20.99
CA GLY A 111 -10.40 -21.09 -21.18
C GLY A 111 -10.28 -20.08 -20.05
N GLU A 112 -11.01 -20.24 -18.95
CA GLU A 112 -10.94 -19.32 -17.81
C GLU A 112 -9.64 -19.50 -17.02
N THR A 113 -8.94 -18.36 -16.81
CA THR A 113 -7.78 -18.28 -15.90
C THR A 113 -8.32 -18.22 -14.48
N ILE A 114 -8.22 -19.31 -13.74
CA ILE A 114 -8.65 -19.32 -12.34
C ILE A 114 -7.52 -18.83 -11.44
N ALA A 115 -7.78 -17.66 -10.89
CA ALA A 115 -7.38 -17.04 -9.64
C ALA A 115 -6.02 -17.36 -9.01
N ARG A 116 -5.36 -16.26 -8.58
CA ARG A 116 -4.33 -16.17 -7.54
C ARG A 116 -4.65 -17.11 -6.37
N ASP A 117 -3.61 -17.72 -5.82
CA ASP A 117 -3.63 -18.22 -4.44
C ASP A 117 -3.63 -16.98 -3.51
N TYR A 118 -4.80 -16.34 -3.42
CA TYR A 118 -5.02 -15.13 -2.61
C TYR A 118 -5.15 -15.58 -1.17
N ASN A 119 -4.14 -15.28 -0.36
CA ASN A 119 -4.21 -15.50 1.07
C ASN A 119 -4.63 -14.19 1.76
N GLU A 120 -5.91 -14.06 2.05
CA GLU A 120 -6.52 -12.88 2.66
C GLU A 120 -5.80 -12.44 3.95
N ALA A 121 -5.35 -13.40 4.77
CA ALA A 121 -4.63 -13.09 6.00
C ALA A 121 -3.27 -12.43 5.75
N ILE A 122 -2.54 -12.87 4.72
CA ILE A 122 -1.24 -12.29 4.34
C ILE A 122 -1.43 -10.87 3.76
N GLU A 123 -2.45 -10.68 2.95
CA GLU A 123 -2.75 -9.36 2.36
C GLU A 123 -3.22 -8.39 3.47
N GLU A 124 -4.09 -8.83 4.37
CA GLU A 124 -4.53 -8.03 5.53
C GLU A 124 -3.36 -7.69 6.45
N GLU A 125 -2.44 -8.61 6.71
CA GLU A 125 -1.24 -8.37 7.52
C GLU A 125 -0.34 -7.32 6.86
N ALA A 126 -0.09 -7.42 5.56
CA ALA A 126 0.72 -6.45 4.82
C ALA A 126 0.06 -5.07 4.82
N TYR A 127 -1.24 -5.01 4.50
CA TYR A 127 -2.00 -3.76 4.48
C TYR A 127 -2.07 -3.10 5.86
N SER A 128 -2.43 -3.85 6.91
CA SER A 128 -2.57 -3.31 8.27
C SER A 128 -1.24 -2.82 8.83
N THR A 129 -0.14 -3.54 8.56
CA THR A 129 1.22 -3.16 8.93
C THR A 129 1.65 -1.89 8.20
N GLY A 130 1.39 -1.81 6.90
CA GLY A 130 1.68 -0.65 6.08
C GLY A 130 0.90 0.59 6.52
N ALA A 131 -0.39 0.42 6.77
CA ALA A 131 -1.24 1.50 7.27
C ALA A 131 -0.80 1.98 8.66
N ALA A 132 -0.35 1.07 9.54
CA ALA A 132 0.18 1.41 10.85
C ALA A 132 1.52 2.17 10.77
N ALA A 133 2.36 1.85 9.79
CA ALA A 133 3.60 2.58 9.56
C ALA A 133 3.33 3.98 8.99
N LEU A 134 2.35 4.14 8.10
CA LEU A 134 1.95 5.42 7.51
C LEU A 134 1.26 6.35 8.52
N ALA A 135 0.35 5.81 9.36
CA ALA A 135 -0.38 6.55 10.39
C ALA A 135 -0.27 5.81 11.74
N PRO A 136 0.83 6.05 12.51
CA PRO A 136 1.12 5.30 13.72
C PRO A 136 0.17 5.63 14.86
N TYR A 137 -0.09 4.61 15.69
CA TYR A 137 -1.08 4.66 16.76
C TYR A 137 -0.89 5.85 17.72
N THR A 138 0.34 6.07 18.18
CA THR A 138 0.63 7.12 19.17
C THR A 138 0.35 8.53 18.65
N ALA A 139 0.73 8.80 17.41
CA ALA A 139 0.42 10.07 16.76
C ALA A 139 -1.09 10.20 16.46
N LEU A 140 -1.71 9.11 15.99
CA LEU A 140 -3.13 9.06 15.71
C LEU A 140 -3.96 9.33 16.98
N LEU A 141 -3.60 8.70 18.10
CA LEU A 141 -4.26 8.91 19.40
C LEU A 141 -4.20 10.37 19.84
N ARG A 142 -3.01 11.01 19.76
CA ARG A 142 -2.87 12.43 20.10
C ARG A 142 -3.76 13.30 19.21
N MET A 143 -3.71 13.10 17.88
CA MET A 143 -4.49 13.91 16.95
C MET A 143 -5.99 13.73 17.12
N VAL A 144 -6.46 12.53 17.46
CA VAL A 144 -7.88 12.29 17.81
C VAL A 144 -8.24 13.01 19.10
N ASN A 145 -7.43 12.96 20.14
CA ASN A 145 -7.66 13.66 21.41
C ASN A 145 -7.63 15.18 21.23
N ASP A 146 -6.85 15.68 20.28
CA ASP A 146 -6.81 17.10 19.89
C ASP A 146 -7.99 17.53 19.00
N GLY A 147 -8.97 16.65 18.75
CA GLY A 147 -10.15 16.92 17.94
C GLY A 147 -9.88 17.05 16.45
N LYS A 148 -8.76 16.53 15.94
CA LYS A 148 -8.45 16.58 14.52
C LYS A 148 -9.36 15.68 13.71
N THR A 149 -9.93 16.22 12.64
CA THR A 149 -10.73 15.45 11.69
C THR A 149 -9.89 14.44 10.92
N SER A 150 -10.52 13.37 10.44
CA SER A 150 -9.84 12.38 9.58
C SER A 150 -9.18 13.00 8.34
N GLN A 151 -9.76 14.10 7.82
CA GLN A 151 -9.21 14.85 6.70
C GLN A 151 -7.93 15.62 7.07
N GLU A 152 -7.86 16.24 8.25
CA GLU A 152 -6.66 16.95 8.73
C GLU A 152 -5.53 15.95 9.00
N ILE A 153 -5.85 14.81 9.63
CA ILE A 153 -4.91 13.72 9.89
C ILE A 153 -4.37 13.15 8.56
N ALA A 154 -5.25 12.95 7.58
CA ALA A 154 -4.86 12.46 6.25
C ALA A 154 -3.90 13.43 5.53
N ARG A 155 -4.15 14.73 5.60
CA ARG A 155 -3.24 15.75 5.07
C ARG A 155 -1.89 15.75 5.78
N HIS A 156 -1.90 15.58 7.11
CA HIS A 156 -0.68 15.54 7.92
C HIS A 156 0.24 14.41 7.49
N PHE A 157 -0.29 13.20 7.32
CA PHE A 157 0.49 12.01 6.95
C PHE A 157 0.63 11.81 5.42
N ASP A 158 -0.02 12.63 4.59
CA ASP A 158 -0.06 12.49 3.13
C ASP A 158 -0.63 11.12 2.69
N VAL A 159 -1.74 10.75 3.30
CA VAL A 159 -2.48 9.52 3.04
C VAL A 159 -3.93 9.80 2.69
N SER A 160 -4.69 8.78 2.30
CA SER A 160 -6.12 8.95 2.06
C SER A 160 -6.91 9.08 3.38
N ARG A 161 -8.01 9.83 3.35
CA ARG A 161 -8.97 9.87 4.46
C ARG A 161 -9.48 8.48 4.83
N ALA A 162 -9.75 7.64 3.82
CA ALA A 162 -10.19 6.26 4.04
C ALA A 162 -9.18 5.43 4.86
N LEU A 163 -7.85 5.58 4.59
CA LEU A 163 -6.81 4.92 5.37
C LEU A 163 -6.83 5.41 6.83
N VAL A 164 -6.98 6.70 7.07
CA VAL A 164 -7.06 7.26 8.43
C VAL A 164 -8.29 6.71 9.17
N GLU A 165 -9.46 6.69 8.53
CA GLU A 165 -10.69 6.15 9.13
C GLU A 165 -10.58 4.66 9.43
N TYR A 166 -9.95 3.88 8.53
CA TYR A 166 -9.58 2.49 8.80
C TYR A 166 -8.69 2.39 10.05
N ARG A 167 -7.61 3.19 10.11
CA ARG A 167 -6.69 3.20 11.25
C ARG A 167 -7.38 3.57 12.58
N ILE A 168 -8.25 4.58 12.58
CA ILE A 168 -9.04 4.98 13.75
C ILE A 168 -9.89 3.80 14.25
N LYS A 169 -10.56 3.09 13.33
CA LYS A 169 -11.42 1.94 13.65
C LYS A 169 -10.64 0.76 14.22
N VAL A 170 -9.60 0.29 13.51
CA VAL A 170 -8.81 -0.87 13.95
C VAL A 170 -7.99 -0.59 15.22
N SER A 171 -7.67 0.67 15.47
CA SER A 171 -7.01 1.14 16.71
C SER A 171 -7.99 1.34 17.88
N ARG A 172 -9.29 1.07 17.71
CA ARG A 172 -10.35 1.26 18.70
C ARG A 172 -10.48 2.71 19.18
N LEU A 173 -10.17 3.68 18.34
CA LEU A 173 -10.26 5.11 18.64
C LEU A 173 -11.55 5.74 18.09
N TRP A 174 -12.44 4.95 17.49
CA TRP A 174 -13.61 5.47 16.77
C TRP A 174 -14.60 6.21 17.67
N ASP A 175 -14.84 5.72 18.89
CA ASP A 175 -15.77 6.37 19.80
C ASP A 175 -15.21 7.69 20.34
N ALA A 176 -13.93 7.72 20.73
CA ALA A 176 -13.24 8.95 21.10
C ALA A 176 -13.21 9.96 19.94
N TYR A 177 -13.00 9.49 18.72
CA TYR A 177 -13.02 10.33 17.53
C TYR A 177 -14.38 10.97 17.31
N LYS A 178 -15.48 10.19 17.42
CA LYS A 178 -16.85 10.73 17.29
C LYS A 178 -17.15 11.78 18.34
N GLU A 179 -16.80 11.51 19.59
CA GLU A 179 -17.00 12.44 20.69
C GLU A 179 -16.29 13.78 20.46
N LYS A 180 -15.03 13.74 20.02
CA LYS A 180 -14.23 14.95 19.82
C LYS A 180 -14.57 15.76 18.57
N VAL A 181 -15.00 15.07 17.49
CA VAL A 181 -15.18 15.71 16.18
C VAL A 181 -16.64 16.06 15.91
N PHE A 182 -17.60 15.26 16.40
CA PHE A 182 -19.03 15.46 16.08
C PHE A 182 -19.87 15.98 17.24
N GLN A 183 -19.35 16.02 18.49
CA GLN A 183 -20.06 16.60 19.64
C GLN A 183 -19.52 17.99 20.02
N GLY A 184 -18.60 18.55 19.25
CA GLY A 184 -18.01 19.87 19.46
C GLY A 184 -18.69 21.01 18.69
N ASP A 185 -19.86 20.72 18.08
CA ASP A 185 -20.71 21.73 17.40
C ASP A 185 -21.92 22.09 18.28
#